data_9733290d6de0a82e566025116ae39636
#
_entry.id   9733290d6de0a82e566025116ae39636
#
_cell.length_a   1.000
_cell.length_b   1.000
_cell.length_c   1.000
_cell.angle_alpha   90.00
_cell.angle_beta   90.00
_cell.angle_gamma   90.00
#
_symmetry.space_group_name_H-M   'P 1'
#
loop_
_entity.id
_entity.type
_entity.pdbx_description
1 polymer ?
#
loop_
_entity_poly.entity_id
_entity_poly.type
_entity_poly.pdbx_seq_one_letter_code
_entity_poly.pdbx_strand_id
1 'polypeptide(L)'
;EKFLHAKYVGHKRFSLEGGEAAIPLLTRLLDRASEMGVEEAVIGMPHRGRLTILTTVVGKPVDRIFAEFEDVLDPQSIQGSGDVKYHLGAVGTHETPSGKRVKLGLAPNPSHLEAVDPVVEGMVRAKQERAGDVDRTRILPVLLHGDAAFAGQGLVAETLNMCQLEGYRTGGTIHVVVNNQIGFTTNPKDARSSPYCTDVAKAVQAPIFHVNGDDPEAVVQAVDLAIEYRKTFGHDVVVDRVCYRRYGHNEGDEPSYTQPLLHAK
;
A
#
# COMPACT_ATOMS: atom_id res chain seq x y z
N GLU A 1 12.46 -1.09 -13.41
CA GLU A 1 13.14 -2.11 -12.60
C GLU A 1 14.42 -2.63 -13.26
N LYS A 2 14.39 -3.19 -14.47
CA LYS A 2 15.59 -3.74 -15.16
C LYS A 2 16.76 -2.77 -15.23
N PHE A 3 16.50 -1.50 -15.52
CA PHE A 3 17.53 -0.46 -15.57
C PHE A 3 18.16 -0.24 -14.17
N LEU A 4 17.32 -0.12 -13.12
CA LEU A 4 17.80 0.05 -11.75
C LEU A 4 18.60 -1.16 -11.29
N HIS A 5 18.18 -2.36 -11.65
CA HIS A 5 18.89 -3.59 -11.31
C HIS A 5 20.30 -3.64 -11.94
N ALA A 6 20.43 -3.17 -13.16
CA ALA A 6 21.72 -3.14 -13.86
C ALA A 6 22.63 -2.00 -13.37
N LYS A 7 22.10 -0.81 -13.09
CA LYS A 7 22.90 0.37 -12.74
C LYS A 7 23.24 0.46 -11.25
N TYR A 8 22.27 0.13 -10.38
CA TYR A 8 22.39 0.31 -8.94
C TYR A 8 22.46 -1.04 -8.22
N VAL A 9 23.44 -1.84 -8.59
CA VAL A 9 23.69 -3.17 -7.99
C VAL A 9 23.89 -3.04 -6.48
N GLY A 10 23.20 -3.89 -5.70
CA GLY A 10 23.29 -3.88 -4.24
C GLY A 10 22.41 -2.84 -3.52
N HIS A 11 21.79 -1.91 -4.24
CA HIS A 11 20.83 -1.01 -3.65
C HIS A 11 19.47 -1.70 -3.46
N LYS A 12 18.97 -1.72 -2.23
CA LYS A 12 17.67 -2.32 -1.91
C LYS A 12 16.53 -1.49 -2.51
N ARG A 13 15.64 -2.13 -3.28
CA ARG A 13 14.50 -1.50 -3.93
C ARG A 13 13.18 -2.19 -3.62
N PHE A 14 13.20 -3.48 -3.27
CA PHE A 14 12.04 -4.31 -2.98
C PHE A 14 11.01 -4.28 -4.11
N SER A 15 11.36 -4.95 -5.22
CA SER A 15 10.57 -4.97 -6.45
C SER A 15 9.10 -5.36 -6.23
N LEU A 16 8.20 -4.72 -6.99
CA LEU A 16 6.78 -5.07 -7.07
C LEU A 16 6.53 -6.29 -7.98
N GLU A 17 7.51 -6.70 -8.77
CA GLU A 17 7.32 -7.73 -9.80
C GLU A 17 6.80 -9.06 -9.22
N GLY A 18 5.75 -9.58 -9.86
CA GLY A 18 4.88 -10.64 -9.35
C GLY A 18 3.62 -10.11 -8.65
N GLY A 19 3.53 -8.80 -8.49
CA GLY A 19 2.40 -8.11 -7.86
C GLY A 19 1.98 -6.84 -8.60
N GLU A 20 2.19 -6.74 -9.91
CA GLU A 20 1.99 -5.54 -10.71
C GLU A 20 0.55 -5.06 -10.76
N ALA A 21 -0.42 -5.96 -10.57
CA ALA A 21 -1.83 -5.59 -10.52
C ALA A 21 -2.20 -4.62 -9.37
N ALA A 22 -1.26 -4.32 -8.46
CA ALA A 22 -1.41 -3.22 -7.52
C ALA A 22 -1.54 -1.86 -8.21
N ILE A 23 -0.95 -1.69 -9.40
CA ILE A 23 -1.02 -0.43 -10.15
C ILE A 23 -2.43 -0.18 -10.67
N PRO A 24 -3.03 -1.06 -11.49
CA PRO A 24 -4.41 -0.87 -11.94
C PRO A 24 -5.40 -0.87 -10.77
N LEU A 25 -5.16 -1.60 -9.69
CA LEU A 25 -5.97 -1.55 -8.48
C LEU A 25 -6.02 -0.14 -7.91
N LEU A 26 -4.87 0.47 -7.64
CA LEU A 26 -4.80 1.82 -7.06
C LEU A 26 -5.34 2.88 -8.02
N THR A 27 -5.03 2.78 -9.31
CA THR A 27 -5.55 3.70 -10.31
C THR A 27 -7.09 3.65 -10.34
N ARG A 28 -7.65 2.44 -10.41
CA ARG A 28 -9.11 2.25 -10.40
C ARG A 28 -9.75 2.73 -9.11
N LEU A 29 -9.13 2.43 -7.97
CA LEU A 29 -9.60 2.91 -6.66
C LEU A 29 -9.73 4.43 -6.66
N LEU A 30 -8.72 5.14 -7.14
CA LEU A 30 -8.71 6.60 -7.18
C LEU A 30 -9.75 7.17 -8.16
N ASP A 31 -9.92 6.53 -9.33
CA ASP A 31 -10.96 6.91 -10.30
C ASP A 31 -12.36 6.80 -9.67
N ARG A 32 -12.68 5.63 -9.09
CA ARG A 32 -13.98 5.39 -8.45
C ARG A 32 -14.20 6.27 -7.23
N ALA A 33 -13.18 6.43 -6.40
CA ALA A 33 -13.23 7.31 -5.23
C ALA A 33 -13.57 8.76 -5.64
N SER A 34 -12.93 9.24 -6.70
CA SER A 34 -13.20 10.57 -7.27
C SER A 34 -14.66 10.73 -7.76
N GLU A 35 -15.21 9.70 -8.42
CA GLU A 35 -16.62 9.69 -8.83
C GLU A 35 -17.57 9.81 -7.62
N MET A 36 -17.18 9.24 -6.48
CA MET A 36 -17.93 9.26 -5.22
C MET A 36 -17.64 10.48 -4.34
N GLY A 37 -16.87 11.45 -4.82
CA GLY A 37 -16.63 12.72 -4.14
C GLY A 37 -15.37 12.78 -3.26
N VAL A 38 -14.47 11.81 -3.36
CA VAL A 38 -13.16 11.85 -2.70
C VAL A 38 -12.28 12.89 -3.40
N GLU A 39 -11.70 13.79 -2.62
CA GLU A 39 -10.83 14.88 -3.09
C GLU A 39 -9.36 14.63 -2.79
N GLU A 40 -9.08 13.83 -1.79
CA GLU A 40 -7.71 13.49 -1.36
C GLU A 40 -7.63 12.06 -0.87
N ALA A 41 -6.54 11.38 -1.17
CA ALA A 41 -6.19 10.07 -0.61
C ALA A 41 -4.81 10.14 0.08
N VAL A 42 -4.74 9.54 1.27
CA VAL A 42 -3.47 9.37 2.00
C VAL A 42 -3.13 7.89 2.00
N ILE A 43 -1.95 7.57 1.45
CA ILE A 43 -1.49 6.20 1.26
C ILE A 43 -0.40 5.90 2.27
N GLY A 44 -0.54 4.80 3.00
CA GLY A 44 0.51 4.16 3.77
C GLY A 44 0.93 2.86 3.10
N MET A 45 2.23 2.58 3.06
CA MET A 45 2.69 1.33 2.47
C MET A 45 4.09 0.96 2.95
N PRO A 46 4.43 -0.34 3.00
CA PRO A 46 5.79 -0.79 3.29
C PRO A 46 6.71 -0.54 2.09
N HIS A 47 7.90 -1.12 2.15
CA HIS A 47 8.95 -0.96 1.15
C HIS A 47 8.63 -1.59 -0.22
N ARG A 48 7.90 -2.73 -0.25
CA ARG A 48 7.68 -3.48 -1.51
C ARG A 48 6.82 -2.71 -2.50
N GLY A 49 7.39 -2.48 -3.68
CA GLY A 49 6.75 -1.74 -4.74
C GLY A 49 6.66 -0.23 -4.53
N ARG A 50 7.24 0.30 -3.45
CA ARG A 50 7.11 1.72 -3.11
C ARG A 50 7.63 2.64 -4.19
N LEU A 51 8.82 2.36 -4.77
CA LEU A 51 9.37 3.17 -5.84
C LEU A 51 8.50 3.14 -7.11
N THR A 52 7.92 1.98 -7.42
CA THR A 52 6.99 1.84 -8.55
C THR A 52 5.73 2.66 -8.31
N ILE A 53 5.11 2.57 -7.13
CA ILE A 53 3.92 3.34 -6.78
C ILE A 53 4.22 4.85 -6.74
N LEU A 54 5.38 5.26 -6.24
CA LEU A 54 5.81 6.66 -6.28
C LEU A 54 5.81 7.23 -7.70
N THR A 55 6.30 6.46 -8.68
CA THR A 55 6.38 6.93 -10.08
C THR A 55 5.06 6.80 -10.83
N THR A 56 4.38 5.66 -10.70
CA THR A 56 3.25 5.32 -11.57
C THR A 56 1.90 5.81 -11.03
N VAL A 57 1.75 5.91 -9.71
CA VAL A 57 0.49 6.31 -9.07
C VAL A 57 0.58 7.73 -8.49
N VAL A 58 1.64 8.02 -7.74
CA VAL A 58 1.81 9.34 -7.11
C VAL A 58 2.35 10.38 -8.10
N GLY A 59 3.04 9.92 -9.17
CA GLY A 59 3.56 10.79 -10.21
C GLY A 59 4.89 11.47 -9.85
N LYS A 60 5.67 10.89 -8.92
CA LYS A 60 7.01 11.40 -8.62
C LYS A 60 7.90 11.24 -9.86
N PRO A 61 8.56 12.31 -10.34
CA PRO A 61 9.43 12.24 -11.50
C PRO A 61 10.57 11.24 -11.32
N VAL A 62 10.86 10.46 -12.37
CA VAL A 62 11.87 9.40 -12.34
C VAL A 62 13.29 9.95 -12.13
N ASP A 63 13.59 11.11 -12.67
CA ASP A 63 14.85 11.84 -12.48
C ASP A 63 15.10 12.18 -11.00
N ARG A 64 14.05 12.53 -10.26
CA ARG A 64 14.16 12.75 -8.81
C ARG A 64 14.51 11.47 -8.06
N ILE A 65 13.95 10.34 -8.45
CA ILE A 65 14.30 9.04 -7.86
C ILE A 65 15.75 8.69 -8.19
N PHE A 66 16.21 8.92 -9.42
CA PHE A 66 17.61 8.67 -9.78
C PHE A 66 18.57 9.58 -9.03
N ALA A 67 18.25 10.85 -8.87
CA ALA A 67 19.03 11.76 -8.06
C ALA A 67 19.17 11.27 -6.61
N GLU A 68 18.10 10.75 -6.03
CA GLU A 68 18.13 10.14 -4.71
C GLU A 68 19.04 8.88 -4.65
N PHE A 69 19.08 8.06 -5.71
CA PHE A 69 20.01 6.93 -5.80
C PHE A 69 21.48 7.36 -5.93
N GLU A 70 21.74 8.53 -6.44
CA GLU A 70 23.08 9.11 -6.60
C GLU A 70 23.46 10.01 -5.39
N ASP A 71 22.67 9.98 -4.31
CA ASP A 71 22.85 10.78 -3.10
C ASP A 71 22.90 12.31 -3.37
N VAL A 72 22.28 12.73 -4.47
CA VAL A 72 22.07 14.14 -4.76
C VAL A 72 20.94 14.66 -3.87
N LEU A 73 21.32 15.41 -2.85
CA LEU A 73 20.38 15.98 -1.90
C LEU A 73 19.51 17.05 -2.57
N ASP A 74 18.20 16.96 -2.40
CA ASP A 74 17.29 18.07 -2.70
C ASP A 74 17.36 19.07 -1.54
N PRO A 75 17.90 20.29 -1.76
CA PRO A 75 18.01 21.31 -0.71
C PRO A 75 16.65 21.74 -0.13
N GLN A 76 15.56 21.43 -0.82
CA GLN A 76 14.18 21.71 -0.40
C GLN A 76 13.49 20.52 0.27
N SER A 77 14.19 19.39 0.40
CA SER A 77 13.65 18.22 1.09
C SER A 77 13.51 18.50 2.59
N ILE A 78 12.29 18.41 3.08
CA ILE A 78 11.98 18.56 4.51
C ILE A 78 12.47 17.34 5.32
N GLN A 79 12.82 16.24 4.65
CA GLN A 79 13.08 14.94 5.30
C GLN A 79 14.54 14.69 5.71
N GLY A 80 15.44 15.65 5.51
CA GLY A 80 16.84 15.51 5.89
C GLY A 80 17.65 14.54 5.01
N SER A 81 18.96 14.46 5.27
CA SER A 81 19.94 13.80 4.40
C SER A 81 20.30 12.36 4.79
N GLY A 82 19.59 11.70 5.67
CA GLY A 82 20.01 10.42 6.25
C GLY A 82 19.06 9.25 6.12
N ASP A 83 17.90 9.43 5.47
CA ASP A 83 16.92 8.35 5.38
C ASP A 83 17.13 7.49 4.13
N VAL A 84 16.71 6.23 4.20
CA VAL A 84 16.74 5.32 3.06
C VAL A 84 15.66 5.69 2.05
N LYS A 85 15.99 5.58 0.77
CA LYS A 85 15.20 6.07 -0.36
C LYS A 85 13.76 5.54 -0.41
N TYR A 86 13.56 4.30 0.00
CA TYR A 86 12.23 3.68 0.05
C TYR A 86 11.43 4.00 1.33
N HIS A 87 11.91 4.90 2.20
CA HIS A 87 11.15 5.46 3.33
C HIS A 87 10.52 6.82 3.00
N LEU A 88 11.03 7.50 1.98
CA LEU A 88 10.59 8.84 1.64
C LEU A 88 9.11 8.86 1.23
N GLY A 89 8.40 9.87 1.72
CA GLY A 89 7.04 10.19 1.28
C GLY A 89 7.05 11.04 0.01
N ALA A 90 5.86 11.28 -0.52
CA ALA A 90 5.66 12.19 -1.64
C ALA A 90 4.23 12.71 -1.67
N VAL A 91 4.03 13.81 -2.36
CA VAL A 91 2.71 14.33 -2.70
C VAL A 91 2.57 14.37 -4.22
N GLY A 92 1.35 14.17 -4.69
CA GLY A 92 1.05 14.18 -6.11
C GLY A 92 -0.42 14.49 -6.37
N THR A 93 -0.83 14.30 -7.61
CA THR A 93 -2.23 14.44 -8.02
C THR A 93 -2.53 13.37 -9.05
N HIS A 94 -3.57 12.61 -8.81
CA HIS A 94 -4.13 11.69 -9.79
C HIS A 94 -5.18 12.43 -10.61
N GLU A 95 -5.05 12.40 -11.92
CA GLU A 95 -6.03 12.93 -12.85
C GLU A 95 -6.82 11.78 -13.46
N THR A 96 -8.12 11.79 -13.23
CA THR A 96 -9.01 10.73 -13.69
C THR A 96 -9.34 10.88 -15.19
N PRO A 97 -9.78 9.83 -15.87
CA PRO A 97 -10.24 9.92 -17.26
C PRO A 97 -11.37 10.94 -17.49
N SER A 98 -12.14 11.27 -16.45
CA SER A 98 -13.18 12.31 -16.49
C SER A 98 -12.66 13.73 -16.25
N GLY A 99 -11.35 13.91 -16.07
CA GLY A 99 -10.72 15.20 -15.80
C GLY A 99 -10.83 15.67 -14.34
N LYS A 100 -11.37 14.86 -13.43
CA LYS A 100 -11.33 15.16 -12.00
C LYS A 100 -9.93 14.92 -11.44
N ARG A 101 -9.61 15.60 -10.35
CA ARG A 101 -8.30 15.53 -9.70
C ARG A 101 -8.43 15.11 -8.25
N VAL A 102 -7.67 14.08 -7.87
CA VAL A 102 -7.54 13.62 -6.48
C VAL A 102 -6.13 13.93 -5.99
N LYS A 103 -6.02 14.67 -4.91
CA LYS A 103 -4.72 14.91 -4.26
C LYS A 103 -4.22 13.61 -3.64
N LEU A 104 -2.94 13.34 -3.79
CA LEU A 104 -2.30 12.15 -3.23
C LEU A 104 -1.23 12.54 -2.23
N GLY A 105 -1.21 11.86 -1.10
CA GLY A 105 -0.12 11.89 -0.15
C GLY A 105 0.34 10.46 0.15
N LEU A 106 1.58 10.12 -0.20
CA LEU A 106 2.22 8.92 0.29
C LEU A 106 3.00 9.26 1.55
N ALA A 107 2.58 8.71 2.68
CA ALA A 107 3.22 8.98 3.96
C ALA A 107 4.66 8.43 4.00
N PRO A 108 5.64 9.15 4.56
CA PRO A 108 6.92 8.55 4.88
C PRO A 108 6.74 7.46 5.94
N ASN A 109 7.58 6.43 5.91
CA ASN A 109 7.51 5.34 6.90
C ASN A 109 8.90 4.85 7.28
N PRO A 110 9.07 4.30 8.50
CA PRO A 110 10.31 3.61 8.88
C PRO A 110 10.32 2.18 8.34
N SER A 111 11.42 1.45 8.57
CA SER A 111 11.51 0.01 8.29
C SER A 111 10.64 -0.85 9.23
N HIS A 112 10.09 -0.27 10.28
CA HIS A 112 9.17 -0.95 11.19
C HIS A 112 7.83 -1.18 10.49
N LEU A 113 7.58 -2.43 10.09
CA LEU A 113 6.38 -2.80 9.33
C LEU A 113 5.12 -2.45 10.12
N GLU A 114 4.12 -1.93 9.40
CA GLU A 114 2.79 -1.52 9.89
C GLU A 114 2.79 -0.28 10.82
N ALA A 115 3.98 0.27 11.17
CA ALA A 115 4.03 1.47 12.01
C ALA A 115 3.40 2.71 11.33
N VAL A 116 3.28 2.71 10.02
CA VAL A 116 2.65 3.77 9.25
C VAL A 116 1.13 3.76 9.34
N ASP A 117 0.51 2.64 9.70
CA ASP A 117 -0.96 2.50 9.70
C ASP A 117 -1.64 3.53 10.59
N PRO A 118 -1.37 3.58 11.91
CA PRO A 118 -1.99 4.59 12.77
C PRO A 118 -1.55 6.03 12.42
N VAL A 119 -0.38 6.20 11.80
CA VAL A 119 0.07 7.52 11.33
C VAL A 119 -0.83 8.02 10.19
N VAL A 120 -1.13 7.16 9.21
CA VAL A 120 -2.03 7.50 8.10
C VAL A 120 -3.43 7.81 8.61
N GLU A 121 -3.96 6.99 9.54
CA GLU A 121 -5.26 7.26 10.15
C GLU A 121 -5.30 8.63 10.83
N GLY A 122 -4.27 8.95 11.61
CA GLY A 122 -4.13 10.27 12.26
C GLY A 122 -4.00 11.41 11.24
N MET A 123 -3.24 11.22 10.16
CA MET A 123 -3.11 12.22 9.08
C MET A 123 -4.46 12.47 8.39
N VAL A 124 -5.18 11.41 8.05
CA VAL A 124 -6.51 11.51 7.43
C VAL A 124 -7.48 12.20 8.37
N ARG A 125 -7.54 11.80 9.62
CA ARG A 125 -8.40 12.43 10.63
C ARG A 125 -8.14 13.93 10.75
N ALA A 126 -6.88 14.33 10.85
CA ALA A 126 -6.51 15.75 10.94
C ALA A 126 -6.89 16.54 9.67
N LYS A 127 -6.76 15.92 8.48
CA LYS A 127 -7.17 16.55 7.23
C LYS A 127 -8.69 16.70 7.14
N GLN A 128 -9.45 15.67 7.56
CA GLN A 128 -10.92 15.71 7.62
C GLN A 128 -11.40 16.85 8.54
N GLU A 129 -10.84 16.98 9.73
CA GLU A 129 -11.16 18.06 10.67
C GLU A 129 -10.88 19.43 10.06
N ARG A 130 -9.71 19.61 9.43
CA ARG A 130 -9.34 20.87 8.76
C ARG A 130 -10.23 21.22 7.57
N ALA A 131 -10.69 20.21 6.84
CA ALA A 131 -11.57 20.36 5.68
C ALA A 131 -13.04 20.53 6.04
N GLY A 132 -13.41 20.37 7.31
CA GLY A 132 -14.80 20.29 7.74
C GLY A 132 -15.53 19.10 7.14
N ASP A 133 -14.83 17.99 6.90
CA ASP A 133 -15.37 16.74 6.35
C ASP A 133 -16.02 15.91 7.47
N VAL A 134 -17.15 16.38 7.94
CA VAL A 134 -17.87 15.77 9.09
C VAL A 134 -18.31 14.34 8.77
N ASP A 135 -18.74 14.09 7.54
CA ASP A 135 -19.20 12.78 7.08
C ASP A 135 -18.06 11.83 6.72
N ARG A 136 -16.78 12.31 6.75
CA ARG A 136 -15.57 11.52 6.48
C ARG A 136 -15.57 10.83 5.12
N THR A 137 -16.08 11.53 4.12
CA THR A 137 -16.26 10.97 2.77
C THR A 137 -15.31 11.54 1.74
N ARG A 138 -14.65 12.68 2.03
CA ARG A 138 -13.84 13.42 1.07
C ARG A 138 -12.36 13.06 1.12
N ILE A 139 -11.89 12.54 2.25
CA ILE A 139 -10.48 12.18 2.42
C ILE A 139 -10.40 10.69 2.75
N LEU A 140 -9.70 9.95 1.90
CA LEU A 140 -9.64 8.48 1.90
C LEU A 140 -8.31 7.97 2.46
N PRO A 141 -8.29 7.16 3.53
CA PRO A 141 -7.13 6.38 3.90
C PRO A 141 -7.01 5.12 3.05
N VAL A 142 -5.80 4.83 2.58
CA VAL A 142 -5.45 3.61 1.86
C VAL A 142 -4.19 3.03 2.47
N LEU A 143 -4.26 1.80 2.95
CA LEU A 143 -3.14 1.09 3.55
C LEU A 143 -2.77 -0.15 2.74
N LEU A 144 -1.53 -0.21 2.28
CA LEU A 144 -0.98 -1.41 1.64
C LEU A 144 -0.17 -2.18 2.69
N HIS A 145 -0.29 -3.50 2.65
CA HIS A 145 0.34 -4.41 3.61
C HIS A 145 1.05 -5.56 2.90
N GLY A 146 2.08 -6.12 3.53
CA GLY A 146 2.54 -7.47 3.22
C GLY A 146 1.75 -8.49 4.03
N ASP A 147 1.53 -9.69 3.48
CA ASP A 147 0.72 -10.74 4.10
C ASP A 147 1.23 -11.18 5.47
N ALA A 148 2.52 -11.38 5.60
CA ALA A 148 3.12 -11.80 6.87
C ALA A 148 3.05 -10.70 7.94
N ALA A 149 3.24 -9.43 7.54
CA ALA A 149 3.15 -8.29 8.44
C ALA A 149 1.70 -8.07 8.89
N PHE A 150 0.75 -8.11 7.97
CA PHE A 150 -0.68 -7.97 8.28
C PHE A 150 -1.17 -9.02 9.29
N ALA A 151 -0.74 -10.27 9.12
CA ALA A 151 -1.10 -11.35 10.05
C ALA A 151 -0.37 -11.26 11.40
N GLY A 152 0.88 -10.76 11.42
CA GLY A 152 1.78 -10.95 12.56
C GLY A 152 2.11 -9.71 13.38
N GLN A 153 1.94 -8.50 12.83
CA GLN A 153 2.27 -7.26 13.55
C GLN A 153 1.09 -6.80 14.40
N GLY A 154 1.31 -6.62 15.70
CA GLY A 154 0.26 -6.19 16.64
C GLY A 154 -0.37 -4.84 16.29
N LEU A 155 0.38 -3.95 15.64
CA LEU A 155 -0.11 -2.65 15.17
C LEU A 155 -1.31 -2.76 14.22
N VAL A 156 -1.41 -3.82 13.42
CA VAL A 156 -2.57 -4.06 12.54
C VAL A 156 -3.84 -4.26 13.37
N ALA A 157 -3.80 -5.14 14.36
CA ALA A 157 -4.95 -5.38 15.23
C ALA A 157 -5.34 -4.13 16.04
N GLU A 158 -4.35 -3.37 16.51
CA GLU A 158 -4.56 -2.11 17.23
C GLU A 158 -5.21 -1.06 16.34
N THR A 159 -4.73 -0.90 15.10
CA THR A 159 -5.31 0.04 14.11
C THR A 159 -6.74 -0.35 13.76
N LEU A 160 -6.98 -1.63 13.48
CA LEU A 160 -8.33 -2.14 13.20
C LEU A 160 -9.29 -1.90 14.38
N ASN A 161 -8.83 -2.07 15.64
CA ASN A 161 -9.67 -1.80 16.81
C ASN A 161 -10.05 -0.31 16.93
N MET A 162 -9.32 0.61 16.33
CA MET A 162 -9.66 2.03 16.35
C MET A 162 -10.68 2.44 15.27
N CYS A 163 -10.89 1.62 14.25
CA CYS A 163 -11.58 2.01 13.00
C CYS A 163 -13.00 2.58 13.18
N GLN A 164 -13.74 2.14 14.19
CA GLN A 164 -15.11 2.59 14.47
C GLN A 164 -15.25 3.44 15.74
N LEU A 165 -14.16 3.69 16.45
CA LEU A 165 -14.19 4.54 17.65
C LEU A 165 -14.40 6.00 17.25
N GLU A 166 -15.31 6.69 17.92
CA GLU A 166 -15.68 8.07 17.58
C GLU A 166 -14.48 9.02 17.50
N GLY A 167 -13.52 8.89 18.42
CA GLY A 167 -12.31 9.71 18.46
C GLY A 167 -11.30 9.41 17.34
N TYR A 168 -11.38 8.24 16.69
CA TYR A 168 -10.35 7.76 15.75
C TYR A 168 -10.88 7.48 14.34
N ARG A 169 -12.14 7.10 14.20
CA ARG A 169 -12.73 6.72 12.91
C ARG A 169 -12.47 7.74 11.81
N THR A 170 -12.19 7.26 10.61
CA THR A 170 -11.91 8.04 9.39
C THR A 170 -12.94 7.82 8.29
N GLY A 171 -14.04 7.11 8.57
CA GLY A 171 -15.06 6.76 7.58
C GLY A 171 -14.72 5.54 6.74
N GLY A 172 -13.86 4.68 7.29
CA GLY A 172 -13.42 3.42 6.70
C GLY A 172 -12.13 3.55 5.88
N THR A 173 -11.28 2.57 6.04
CA THR A 173 -9.98 2.43 5.38
C THR A 173 -10.03 1.33 4.32
N ILE A 174 -9.41 1.55 3.17
CA ILE A 174 -9.17 0.51 2.18
C ILE A 174 -7.82 -0.14 2.48
N HIS A 175 -7.86 -1.37 2.99
CA HIS A 175 -6.66 -2.18 3.22
C HIS A 175 -6.40 -3.06 1.99
N VAL A 176 -5.21 -2.98 1.43
CA VAL A 176 -4.78 -3.79 0.29
C VAL A 176 -3.62 -4.67 0.72
N VAL A 177 -3.85 -5.97 0.82
CA VAL A 177 -2.78 -6.92 1.16
C VAL A 177 -2.11 -7.40 -0.13
N VAL A 178 -0.83 -7.08 -0.28
CA VAL A 178 0.04 -7.65 -1.33
C VAL A 178 0.52 -9.00 -0.82
N ASN A 179 -0.35 -10.02 -1.00
CA ASN A 179 -0.14 -11.36 -0.49
C ASN A 179 0.73 -12.18 -1.43
N ASN A 180 2.03 -12.02 -1.30
CA ASN A 180 3.00 -12.78 -2.11
C ASN A 180 3.35 -14.14 -1.50
N GLN A 181 2.63 -14.55 -0.45
CA GLN A 181 2.70 -15.88 0.16
C GLN A 181 4.08 -16.25 0.72
N ILE A 182 4.85 -15.25 1.13
CA ILE A 182 6.12 -15.45 1.82
C ILE A 182 6.48 -14.24 2.70
N GLY A 183 6.83 -14.46 3.95
CA GLY A 183 7.35 -13.45 4.87
C GLY A 183 8.86 -13.54 5.00
N PHE A 184 9.62 -12.62 4.38
CA PHE A 184 11.07 -12.69 4.27
C PHE A 184 11.50 -14.01 3.63
N THR A 185 11.72 -15.07 4.43
CA THR A 185 12.06 -16.43 3.98
C THR A 185 11.08 -17.51 4.47
N THR A 186 10.03 -17.12 5.20
CA THR A 186 9.11 -18.02 5.88
C THR A 186 7.83 -18.23 5.07
N ASN A 187 7.49 -19.48 4.80
CA ASN A 187 6.24 -19.84 4.12
C ASN A 187 5.01 -19.65 5.03
N PRO A 188 3.81 -19.44 4.47
CA PRO A 188 2.60 -19.23 5.26
C PRO A 188 2.30 -20.29 6.29
N LYS A 189 2.51 -21.56 5.96
CA LYS A 189 2.28 -22.71 6.86
C LYS A 189 3.13 -22.68 8.13
N ASP A 190 4.28 -22.00 8.08
CA ASP A 190 5.23 -21.86 9.18
C ASP A 190 5.16 -20.47 9.84
N ALA A 191 4.38 -19.55 9.26
CA ALA A 191 4.29 -18.16 9.68
C ALA A 191 3.04 -17.83 10.49
N ARG A 192 1.93 -18.55 10.28
CA ARG A 192 0.66 -18.27 10.95
C ARG A 192 -0.18 -19.53 11.13
N SER A 193 -1.02 -19.54 12.19
CA SER A 193 -1.96 -20.61 12.47
C SER A 193 -3.28 -20.46 11.71
N SER A 194 -3.63 -19.24 11.30
CA SER A 194 -4.87 -18.96 10.57
C SER A 194 -4.74 -19.37 9.07
N PRO A 195 -5.83 -19.80 8.42
CA PRO A 195 -5.83 -20.10 6.98
C PRO A 195 -5.44 -18.90 6.13
N TYR A 196 -5.97 -17.70 6.47
CA TYR A 196 -5.72 -16.47 5.71
C TYR A 196 -4.92 -15.46 6.55
N CYS A 197 -4.04 -14.73 5.90
CA CYS A 197 -3.32 -13.62 6.55
C CYS A 197 -4.26 -12.50 7.03
N THR A 198 -5.43 -12.42 6.44
CA THR A 198 -6.45 -11.41 6.70
C THR A 198 -7.43 -11.77 7.81
N ASP A 199 -7.28 -12.94 8.44
CA ASP A 199 -8.20 -13.37 9.50
C ASP A 199 -8.25 -12.43 10.71
N VAL A 200 -7.20 -11.64 10.94
CA VAL A 200 -7.18 -10.59 11.99
C VAL A 200 -8.28 -9.55 11.78
N ALA A 201 -8.66 -9.24 10.54
CA ALA A 201 -9.70 -8.27 10.23
C ALA A 201 -11.13 -8.77 10.58
N LYS A 202 -11.31 -10.06 10.77
CA LYS A 202 -12.58 -10.63 11.23
C LYS A 202 -12.95 -10.19 12.64
N ALA A 203 -11.95 -9.82 13.46
CA ALA A 203 -12.19 -9.31 14.82
C ALA A 203 -13.08 -8.05 14.84
N VAL A 204 -12.99 -7.23 13.79
CA VAL A 204 -13.80 -6.02 13.62
C VAL A 204 -14.88 -6.18 12.53
N GLN A 205 -15.10 -7.42 12.08
CA GLN A 205 -16.11 -7.76 11.05
C GLN A 205 -15.92 -7.01 9.73
N ALA A 206 -14.69 -6.62 9.38
CA ALA A 206 -14.39 -6.02 8.10
C ALA A 206 -14.58 -7.06 6.98
N PRO A 207 -15.27 -6.74 5.88
CA PRO A 207 -15.38 -7.64 4.73
C PRO A 207 -14.00 -7.83 4.08
N ILE A 208 -13.77 -9.04 3.59
CA ILE A 208 -12.49 -9.44 2.98
C ILE A 208 -12.78 -9.97 1.58
N PHE A 209 -12.18 -9.37 0.58
CA PHE A 209 -12.23 -9.82 -0.80
C PHE A 209 -10.93 -10.53 -1.14
N HIS A 210 -10.99 -11.85 -1.35
CA HIS A 210 -9.84 -12.62 -1.85
C HIS A 210 -9.87 -12.62 -3.38
N VAL A 211 -8.79 -12.16 -3.99
CA VAL A 211 -8.70 -12.05 -5.45
C VAL A 211 -7.36 -12.57 -5.96
N ASN A 212 -7.40 -13.24 -7.12
CA ASN A 212 -6.18 -13.64 -7.82
C ASN A 212 -5.46 -12.39 -8.34
N GLY A 213 -4.24 -12.15 -7.85
CA GLY A 213 -3.42 -11.00 -8.22
C GLY A 213 -2.88 -11.05 -9.66
N ASP A 214 -2.96 -12.20 -10.33
CA ASP A 214 -2.60 -12.37 -11.74
C ASP A 214 -3.77 -12.13 -12.69
N ASP A 215 -4.95 -11.84 -12.15
CA ASP A 215 -6.15 -11.45 -12.90
C ASP A 215 -6.48 -9.97 -12.62
N PRO A 216 -5.96 -9.04 -13.45
CA PRO A 216 -6.16 -7.61 -13.22
C PRO A 216 -7.61 -7.17 -13.35
N GLU A 217 -8.44 -7.87 -14.12
CA GLU A 217 -9.86 -7.56 -14.24
C GLU A 217 -10.60 -7.90 -12.95
N ALA A 218 -10.35 -9.09 -12.38
CA ALA A 218 -10.91 -9.48 -11.09
C ALA A 218 -10.44 -8.54 -9.97
N VAL A 219 -9.17 -8.11 -9.99
CA VAL A 219 -8.61 -7.15 -9.03
C VAL A 219 -9.34 -5.80 -9.10
N VAL A 220 -9.63 -5.32 -10.30
CA VAL A 220 -10.39 -4.08 -10.52
C VAL A 220 -11.83 -4.21 -10.02
N GLN A 221 -12.50 -5.35 -10.29
CA GLN A 221 -13.85 -5.62 -9.78
C GLN A 221 -13.89 -5.68 -8.25
N ALA A 222 -12.92 -6.31 -7.63
CA ALA A 222 -12.83 -6.38 -6.16
C ALA A 222 -12.68 -4.99 -5.53
N VAL A 223 -11.89 -4.12 -6.14
CA VAL A 223 -11.71 -2.76 -5.63
C VAL A 223 -12.94 -1.88 -5.84
N ASP A 224 -13.69 -2.07 -6.93
CA ASP A 224 -14.97 -1.38 -7.14
C ASP A 224 -15.95 -1.71 -6.01
N LEU A 225 -16.08 -2.99 -5.65
CA LEU A 225 -16.90 -3.42 -4.52
C LEU A 225 -16.39 -2.87 -3.18
N ALA A 226 -15.08 -2.86 -2.97
CA ALA A 226 -14.48 -2.37 -1.75
C ALA A 226 -14.77 -0.89 -1.51
N ILE A 227 -14.59 -0.05 -2.52
CA ILE A 227 -14.85 1.40 -2.38
C ILE A 227 -16.36 1.70 -2.24
N GLU A 228 -17.22 0.95 -2.91
CA GLU A 228 -18.67 1.07 -2.75
C GLU A 228 -19.13 0.68 -1.35
N TYR A 229 -18.58 -0.41 -0.81
CA TYR A 229 -18.83 -0.82 0.57
C TYR A 229 -18.40 0.27 1.57
N ARG A 230 -17.16 0.75 1.46
CA ARG A 230 -16.66 1.84 2.28
C ARG A 230 -17.56 3.07 2.21
N LYS A 231 -17.96 3.48 1.01
CA LYS A 231 -18.82 4.65 0.79
C LYS A 231 -20.19 4.47 1.43
N THR A 232 -20.75 3.27 1.35
CA THR A 232 -22.10 2.97 1.83
C THR A 232 -22.16 2.85 3.36
N PHE A 233 -21.15 2.21 3.95
CA PHE A 233 -21.20 1.82 5.36
C PHE A 233 -20.23 2.57 6.26
N GLY A 234 -19.24 3.26 5.70
CA GLY A 234 -18.24 3.97 6.49
C GLY A 234 -17.32 3.05 7.32
N HIS A 235 -17.12 1.81 6.87
CA HIS A 235 -16.34 0.78 7.53
C HIS A 235 -15.09 0.41 6.74
N ASP A 236 -14.11 -0.16 7.44
CA ASP A 236 -12.91 -0.72 6.83
C ASP A 236 -13.26 -1.90 5.93
N VAL A 237 -12.46 -2.10 4.90
CA VAL A 237 -12.57 -3.23 3.98
C VAL A 237 -11.19 -3.70 3.56
N VAL A 238 -11.02 -5.01 3.40
CA VAL A 238 -9.74 -5.64 3.06
C VAL A 238 -9.83 -6.27 1.68
N VAL A 239 -8.87 -5.96 0.82
CA VAL A 239 -8.65 -6.64 -0.47
C VAL A 239 -7.38 -7.46 -0.35
N ASP A 240 -7.52 -8.77 -0.22
CA ASP A 240 -6.42 -9.74 -0.18
C ASP A 240 -6.09 -10.16 -1.61
N ARG A 241 -5.05 -9.56 -2.15
CA ARG A 241 -4.59 -9.83 -3.50
C ARG A 241 -3.49 -10.89 -3.48
N VAL A 242 -3.87 -12.15 -3.73
CA VAL A 242 -2.97 -13.29 -3.76
C VAL A 242 -2.10 -13.23 -5.03
N CYS A 243 -0.81 -13.11 -4.85
CA CYS A 243 0.18 -12.98 -5.90
C CYS A 243 1.46 -13.76 -5.56
N TYR A 244 2.56 -13.45 -6.21
CA TYR A 244 3.86 -14.05 -5.90
C TYR A 244 4.94 -12.98 -5.83
N ARG A 245 6.12 -13.35 -5.38
CA ARG A 245 7.32 -12.53 -5.36
C ARG A 245 8.30 -13.09 -6.39
N ARG A 246 8.50 -12.35 -7.47
CA ARG A 246 9.34 -12.81 -8.59
C ARG A 246 10.82 -12.90 -8.24
N TYR A 247 11.32 -11.97 -7.46
CA TYR A 247 12.71 -11.91 -7.03
C TYR A 247 12.85 -12.27 -5.54
N GLY A 248 14.05 -12.17 -4.97
CA GLY A 248 14.27 -12.35 -3.55
C GLY A 248 13.57 -11.32 -2.67
N HIS A 249 13.79 -11.38 -1.38
CA HIS A 249 13.25 -10.37 -0.46
C HIS A 249 13.72 -8.97 -0.86
N ASN A 250 15.00 -8.85 -1.18
CA ASN A 250 15.58 -7.69 -1.84
C ASN A 250 16.41 -8.16 -3.05
N GLU A 251 17.00 -7.23 -3.77
CA GLU A 251 17.69 -7.49 -5.03
C GLU A 251 19.01 -8.27 -4.90
N GLY A 252 19.54 -8.39 -3.67
CA GLY A 252 20.72 -9.20 -3.39
C GLY A 252 20.43 -10.66 -3.04
N ASP A 253 19.15 -11.02 -2.86
CA ASP A 253 18.75 -12.36 -2.45
C ASP A 253 18.46 -13.25 -3.66
N GLU A 254 18.87 -14.52 -3.59
CA GLU A 254 18.53 -15.53 -4.59
C GLU A 254 17.16 -16.15 -4.28
N PRO A 255 16.13 -15.92 -5.10
CA PRO A 255 14.75 -16.32 -4.80
C PRO A 255 14.56 -17.85 -4.80
N SER A 256 15.36 -18.60 -5.56
CA SER A 256 15.25 -20.06 -5.63
C SER A 256 15.56 -20.77 -4.31
N TYR A 257 16.29 -20.12 -3.40
CA TYR A 257 16.56 -20.68 -2.08
C TYR A 257 15.33 -20.72 -1.18
N THR A 258 14.38 -19.83 -1.39
CA THR A 258 13.16 -19.74 -0.56
C THR A 258 11.91 -20.27 -1.27
N GLN A 259 11.84 -20.17 -2.59
CA GLN A 259 10.70 -20.58 -3.42
C GLN A 259 11.14 -21.40 -4.64
N PRO A 260 11.84 -22.55 -4.45
CA PRO A 260 12.44 -23.30 -5.55
C PRO A 260 11.41 -23.83 -6.55
N LEU A 261 10.23 -24.26 -6.09
CA LEU A 261 9.19 -24.79 -6.96
C LEU A 261 8.54 -23.72 -7.85
N LEU A 262 8.44 -22.49 -7.34
CA LEU A 262 7.91 -21.36 -8.10
C LEU A 262 8.88 -20.95 -9.21
N HIS A 263 10.17 -20.93 -8.91
CA HIS A 263 11.21 -20.51 -9.85
C HIS A 263 11.65 -21.62 -10.83
N ALA A 264 11.25 -22.87 -10.60
CA ALA A 264 11.47 -23.98 -11.53
C ALA A 264 10.42 -24.05 -12.66
N LYS A 265 9.35 -23.31 -12.57
CA LYS A 265 8.28 -23.18 -13.58
C LYS A 265 8.51 -21.97 -14.47
#